data_4d735aec3a3c96009a0ad07062be7192
#
_entry.id   4d735aec3a3c96009a0ad07062be7192
#
_cell.length_a   1.000
_cell.length_b   1.000
_cell.length_c   1.000
_cell.angle_alpha   90.00
_cell.angle_beta   90.00
_cell.angle_gamma   90.00
#
_symmetry.space_group_name_H-M   'P 1'
#
loop_
_entity.id
_entity.type
_entity.pdbx_description
1 polymer ?
#
loop_
_entity_poly.entity_id
_entity_poly.type
_entity_poly.pdbx_seq_one_letter_code
_entity_poly.pdbx_strand_id
1 'polypeptide(L)'
;MKALITYGSQYGTTRKYAEKFSELTGFSAVSFDEIKDLSEYDTVIHFGGLYAGGVKGLKNVVKAIGNNTKIVIATVGLADVNDKENTDNIKKSLKRQVPENILSNASVFHLRGGIDYSKLNLKHKTMMKLLYNKAK
;
A
#
# COMPACT_ATOMS: atom_id res chain seq x y z
N MET A 1 1.88 15.16 10.41
CA MET A 1 1.11 14.21 9.59
C MET A 1 0.82 12.95 10.38
N LYS A 2 -0.44 12.54 10.41
CA LYS A 2 -0.83 11.29 11.09
C LYS A 2 -1.00 10.19 10.04
N ALA A 3 -0.10 9.21 10.05
CA ALA A 3 -0.09 8.13 9.06
C ALA A 3 -0.08 6.77 9.72
N LEU A 4 -0.69 5.80 9.07
CA LEU A 4 -0.73 4.42 9.53
C LEU A 4 -0.35 3.50 8.38
N ILE A 5 0.41 2.47 8.70
CA ILE A 5 0.73 1.39 7.75
C ILE A 5 -0.24 0.24 8.03
N THR A 6 -0.87 -0.26 6.98
CA THR A 6 -1.70 -1.46 7.05
C THR A 6 -1.11 -2.52 6.13
N TYR A 7 -1.39 -3.79 6.38
CA TYR A 7 -0.89 -4.85 5.51
C TYR A 7 -1.86 -6.03 5.45
N GLY A 8 -1.89 -6.66 4.27
CA GLY A 8 -2.58 -7.92 4.05
C GLY A 8 -1.58 -8.92 3.46
N SER A 9 -1.22 -9.94 4.23
CA SER A 9 -0.19 -10.90 3.85
C SER A 9 -0.70 -12.33 3.94
N GLN A 10 -0.44 -13.11 2.89
CA GLN A 10 -0.75 -14.54 2.91
C GLN A 10 0.45 -15.40 3.32
N TYR A 11 1.65 -15.00 2.89
CA TYR A 11 2.86 -15.78 3.10
C TYR A 11 3.93 -15.06 3.92
N GLY A 12 3.60 -13.94 4.53
CA GLY A 12 4.51 -13.23 5.41
C GLY A 12 5.45 -12.22 4.76
N THR A 13 5.68 -12.29 3.44
CA THR A 13 6.58 -11.34 2.75
C THR A 13 6.06 -9.93 2.82
N THR A 14 4.77 -9.73 2.57
CA THR A 14 4.13 -8.41 2.64
C THR A 14 4.25 -7.82 4.03
N ARG A 15 4.04 -8.64 5.06
CA ARG A 15 4.20 -8.21 6.45
C ARG A 15 5.62 -7.75 6.74
N LYS A 16 6.63 -8.46 6.24
CA LYS A 16 8.03 -8.08 6.42
C LYS A 16 8.33 -6.72 5.78
N TYR A 17 7.80 -6.46 4.59
CA TYR A 17 7.93 -5.15 3.96
C TYR A 17 7.28 -4.05 4.82
N ALA A 18 6.08 -4.30 5.32
CA ALA A 18 5.36 -3.34 6.16
C ALA A 18 6.13 -3.06 7.46
N GLU A 19 6.66 -4.09 8.10
CA GLU A 19 7.44 -3.96 9.33
C GLU A 19 8.73 -3.17 9.08
N LYS A 20 9.42 -3.43 7.98
CA LYS A 20 10.63 -2.68 7.63
C LYS A 20 10.31 -1.22 7.33
N PHE A 21 9.22 -0.95 6.62
CA PHE A 21 8.78 0.40 6.34
C PHE A 21 8.40 1.13 7.63
N SER A 22 7.79 0.42 8.58
CA SER A 22 7.49 0.95 9.91
C SER A 22 8.76 1.37 10.65
N GLU A 23 9.82 0.54 10.60
CA GLU A 23 11.11 0.92 11.19
C GLU A 23 11.69 2.17 10.55
N LEU A 24 11.61 2.28 9.21
CA LEU A 24 12.22 3.39 8.48
C LEU A 24 11.48 4.71 8.70
N THR A 25 10.19 4.67 8.95
CA THR A 25 9.35 5.87 9.06
C THR A 25 8.96 6.23 10.48
N GLY A 26 8.95 5.26 11.38
CA GLY A 26 8.39 5.43 12.73
C GLY A 26 6.87 5.31 12.78
N PHE A 27 6.19 5.08 11.66
CA PHE A 27 4.74 4.89 11.63
C PHE A 27 4.38 3.49 12.14
N SER A 28 3.25 3.37 12.85
CA SER A 28 2.75 2.08 13.31
C SER A 28 2.24 1.23 12.14
N ALA A 29 2.37 -0.10 12.26
CA ALA A 29 1.89 -1.04 11.26
C ALA A 29 0.87 -2.00 11.91
N VAL A 30 -0.27 -2.19 11.23
CA VAL A 30 -1.38 -3.00 11.72
C VAL A 30 -1.88 -3.91 10.60
N SER A 31 -2.22 -5.15 10.93
CA SER A 31 -2.81 -6.08 9.96
C SER A 31 -4.20 -5.61 9.53
N PHE A 32 -4.56 -5.89 8.27
CA PHE A 32 -5.82 -5.46 7.69
C PHE A 32 -7.05 -5.97 8.45
N ASP A 33 -6.95 -7.12 9.12
CA ASP A 33 -8.04 -7.72 9.87
C ASP A 33 -8.19 -7.14 11.29
N GLU A 34 -7.26 -6.30 11.70
CA GLU A 34 -7.29 -5.63 13.00
C GLU A 34 -7.66 -4.14 12.90
N ILE A 35 -7.85 -3.62 11.69
CA ILE A 35 -8.18 -2.21 11.52
C ILE A 35 -9.66 -1.97 11.88
N LYS A 36 -9.91 -0.75 12.39
CA LYS A 36 -11.26 -0.27 12.70
C LYS A 36 -11.52 0.95 11.83
N ASP A 37 -11.82 2.08 12.44
CA ASP A 37 -12.01 3.34 11.74
C ASP A 37 -10.65 4.00 11.47
N LEU A 38 -10.37 4.32 10.22
CA LEU A 38 -9.14 4.97 9.79
C LEU A 38 -9.34 6.44 9.41
N SER A 39 -10.53 7.00 9.64
CA SER A 39 -10.87 8.37 9.21
C SER A 39 -10.02 9.44 9.92
N GLU A 40 -9.43 9.14 11.08
CA GLU A 40 -8.58 10.08 11.81
C GLU A 40 -7.18 10.24 11.20
N TYR A 41 -6.78 9.36 10.28
CA TYR A 41 -5.46 9.41 9.68
C TYR A 41 -5.47 10.27 8.42
N ASP A 42 -4.41 11.06 8.24
CA ASP A 42 -4.22 11.86 7.02
C ASP A 42 -3.85 10.98 5.84
N THR A 43 -3.09 9.93 6.11
CA THR A 43 -2.58 9.02 5.09
C THR A 43 -2.56 7.60 5.62
N VAL A 44 -2.97 6.67 4.79
CA VAL A 44 -2.84 5.23 5.06
C VAL A 44 -1.98 4.61 3.96
N ILE A 45 -0.96 3.86 4.36
CA ILE A 45 -0.05 3.17 3.44
C ILE A 45 -0.34 1.68 3.56
N HIS A 46 -0.96 1.11 2.53
CA HIS A 46 -1.36 -0.29 2.55
C HIS A 46 -0.39 -1.14 1.72
N PHE A 47 0.24 -2.11 2.38
CA PHE A 47 1.03 -3.15 1.73
C PHE A 47 0.14 -4.38 1.53
N GLY A 48 -0.19 -4.68 0.29
CA GLY A 48 -1.08 -5.79 -0.02
C GLY A 48 -0.46 -6.82 -0.92
N GLY A 49 -0.48 -8.09 -0.49
CA GLY A 49 -0.06 -9.19 -1.34
C GLY A 49 -1.04 -9.41 -2.47
N LEU A 50 -0.53 -9.65 -3.67
CA LEU A 50 -1.35 -9.98 -4.82
C LEU A 50 -1.83 -11.43 -4.70
N TYR A 51 -3.15 -11.62 -4.72
CA TYR A 51 -3.75 -12.93 -4.56
C TYR A 51 -5.07 -13.00 -5.33
N ALA A 52 -5.23 -14.05 -6.12
CA ALA A 52 -6.47 -14.32 -6.86
C ALA A 52 -6.99 -13.11 -7.65
N GLY A 53 -6.08 -12.32 -8.23
CA GLY A 53 -6.45 -11.15 -9.02
C GLY A 53 -6.77 -9.90 -8.22
N GLY A 54 -6.46 -9.87 -6.92
CA GLY A 54 -6.70 -8.71 -6.08
C GLY A 54 -5.54 -8.40 -5.15
N VAL A 55 -5.68 -7.29 -4.42
CA VAL A 55 -4.71 -6.86 -3.41
C VAL A 55 -5.31 -7.17 -2.04
N LYS A 56 -4.65 -8.05 -1.29
CA LYS A 56 -5.21 -8.53 -0.03
C LYS A 56 -5.38 -7.41 1.00
N GLY A 57 -6.58 -7.32 1.56
CA GLY A 57 -6.90 -6.35 2.61
C GLY A 57 -7.28 -4.97 2.10
N LEU A 58 -7.11 -4.69 0.81
CA LEU A 58 -7.36 -3.35 0.27
C LEU A 58 -8.82 -2.92 0.43
N LYS A 59 -9.79 -3.81 0.20
CA LYS A 59 -11.20 -3.48 0.39
C LYS A 59 -11.53 -3.06 1.82
N ASN A 60 -10.90 -3.71 2.80
CA ASN A 60 -11.08 -3.37 4.21
C ASN A 60 -10.58 -1.96 4.51
N VAL A 61 -9.42 -1.61 3.96
CA VAL A 61 -8.83 -0.28 4.12
C VAL A 61 -9.73 0.78 3.47
N VAL A 62 -10.18 0.53 2.24
CA VAL A 62 -11.03 1.47 1.49
C VAL A 62 -12.32 1.76 2.24
N LYS A 63 -12.90 0.76 2.89
CA LYS A 63 -14.12 0.94 3.69
C LYS A 63 -13.87 1.72 4.98
N ALA A 64 -12.66 1.69 5.51
CA ALA A 64 -12.34 2.27 6.81
C ALA A 64 -11.83 3.71 6.74
N ILE A 65 -11.29 4.14 5.59
CA ILE A 65 -10.73 5.50 5.43
C ILE A 65 -11.83 6.55 5.30
N GLY A 66 -11.52 7.77 5.74
CA GLY A 66 -12.41 8.91 5.58
C GLY A 66 -12.21 9.61 4.25
N ASN A 67 -13.07 10.59 3.96
CA ASN A 67 -13.03 11.33 2.69
C ASN A 67 -11.75 12.14 2.50
N ASN A 68 -11.09 12.51 3.60
CA ASN A 68 -9.88 13.33 3.56
C ASN A 68 -8.60 12.50 3.74
N THR A 69 -8.72 11.18 3.86
CA THR A 69 -7.56 10.30 4.02
C THR A 69 -6.99 9.94 2.66
N LYS A 70 -5.70 10.19 2.47
CA LYS A 70 -4.98 9.76 1.28
C LYS A 70 -4.56 8.32 1.44
N ILE A 71 -4.58 7.58 0.35
CA ILE A 71 -4.14 6.19 0.37
C ILE A 71 -2.91 6.01 -0.54
N VAL A 72 -1.91 5.31 0.00
CA VAL A 72 -0.76 4.83 -0.76
C VAL A 72 -0.87 3.32 -0.81
N ILE A 73 -0.83 2.76 -1.99
CA ILE A 73 -0.99 1.31 -2.20
C ILE A 73 0.35 0.75 -2.66
N ALA A 74 0.92 -0.18 -1.89
CA ALA A 74 2.12 -0.91 -2.27
C ALA A 74 1.73 -2.37 -2.49
N THR A 75 1.72 -2.81 -3.74
CA THR A 75 1.41 -4.20 -4.08
C THR A 75 2.68 -5.04 -3.96
N VAL A 76 2.53 -6.27 -3.45
CA VAL A 76 3.64 -7.21 -3.31
C VAL A 76 3.28 -8.49 -4.06
N GLY A 77 4.07 -8.85 -5.05
CA GLY A 77 3.81 -10.03 -5.87
C GLY A 77 5.06 -10.62 -6.48
N LEU A 78 4.96 -11.84 -6.99
CA LEU A 78 6.05 -12.53 -7.64
C LEU A 78 6.21 -12.12 -9.12
N ALA A 79 5.19 -11.49 -9.70
CA ALA A 79 5.20 -11.09 -11.10
C ALA A 79 6.24 -10.01 -11.37
N ASP A 80 6.83 -10.04 -12.57
CA ASP A 80 7.79 -9.04 -12.99
C ASP A 80 7.05 -7.71 -13.22
N VAL A 81 7.41 -6.70 -12.43
CA VAL A 81 6.78 -5.37 -12.51
C VAL A 81 7.19 -4.58 -13.75
N ASN A 82 8.21 -5.06 -14.46
CA ASN A 82 8.62 -4.46 -15.74
C ASN A 82 7.80 -5.01 -16.92
N ASP A 83 7.04 -6.08 -16.71
CA ASP A 83 6.15 -6.63 -17.72
C ASP A 83 4.86 -5.83 -17.73
N LYS A 84 4.59 -5.19 -18.86
CA LYS A 84 3.40 -4.33 -19.02
C LYS A 84 2.09 -5.09 -18.81
N GLU A 85 2.01 -6.35 -19.23
CA GLU A 85 0.81 -7.16 -19.04
C GLU A 85 0.51 -7.36 -17.55
N ASN A 86 1.54 -7.63 -16.75
CA ASN A 86 1.40 -7.79 -15.31
C ASN A 86 0.93 -6.51 -14.63
N THR A 87 1.53 -5.36 -14.98
CA THR A 87 1.13 -4.07 -14.40
C THR A 87 -0.27 -3.66 -14.84
N ASP A 88 -0.67 -3.95 -16.07
CA ASP A 88 -2.02 -3.68 -16.55
C ASP A 88 -3.05 -4.53 -15.82
N ASN A 89 -2.74 -5.79 -15.53
CA ASN A 89 -3.62 -6.67 -14.74
C ASN A 89 -3.79 -6.16 -13.31
N ILE A 90 -2.71 -5.67 -12.70
CA ILE A 90 -2.77 -5.08 -11.37
C ILE A 90 -3.66 -3.82 -11.39
N LYS A 91 -3.51 -2.95 -12.38
CA LYS A 91 -4.35 -1.77 -12.52
C LYS A 91 -5.83 -2.12 -12.66
N LYS A 92 -6.16 -3.15 -13.43
CA LYS A 92 -7.54 -3.64 -13.56
C LYS A 92 -8.09 -4.12 -12.22
N SER A 93 -7.29 -4.85 -11.45
CA SER A 93 -7.67 -5.31 -10.11
C SER A 93 -7.95 -4.13 -9.18
N LEU A 94 -7.10 -3.11 -9.20
CA LEU A 94 -7.28 -1.91 -8.38
C LEU A 94 -8.57 -1.18 -8.73
N LYS A 95 -8.90 -1.07 -10.01
CA LYS A 95 -10.14 -0.43 -10.46
C LYS A 95 -11.39 -1.16 -9.96
N ARG A 96 -11.30 -2.48 -9.77
CA ARG A 96 -12.42 -3.26 -9.24
C ARG A 96 -12.56 -3.13 -7.72
N GLN A 97 -11.46 -2.92 -7.01
CA GLN A 97 -11.43 -2.91 -5.55
C GLN A 97 -11.55 -1.52 -4.94
N VAL A 98 -11.19 -0.48 -5.68
CA VAL A 98 -11.12 0.89 -5.18
C VAL A 98 -12.01 1.80 -6.02
N PRO A 99 -12.91 2.57 -5.39
CA PRO A 99 -13.70 3.57 -6.13
C PRO A 99 -12.79 4.55 -6.88
N GLU A 100 -13.24 4.97 -8.07
CA GLU A 100 -12.42 5.81 -8.96
C GLU A 100 -11.98 7.11 -8.30
N ASN A 101 -12.86 7.74 -7.52
CA ASN A 101 -12.53 8.99 -6.82
C ASN A 101 -11.41 8.82 -5.79
N ILE A 102 -11.29 7.64 -5.19
CA ILE A 102 -10.19 7.32 -4.27
C ILE A 102 -8.94 6.96 -5.06
N LEU A 103 -9.08 6.10 -6.08
CA LEU A 103 -7.96 5.62 -6.86
C LEU A 103 -7.25 6.74 -7.61
N SER A 104 -8.00 7.72 -8.12
CA SER A 104 -7.41 8.85 -8.85
C SER A 104 -6.49 9.71 -8.00
N ASN A 105 -6.68 9.70 -6.68
CA ASN A 105 -5.84 10.43 -5.73
C ASN A 105 -4.82 9.53 -5.02
N ALA A 106 -4.81 8.23 -5.32
CA ALA A 106 -3.91 7.28 -4.69
C ALA A 106 -2.56 7.26 -5.38
N SER A 107 -1.51 7.00 -4.60
CA SER A 107 -0.18 6.67 -5.15
C SER A 107 -0.01 5.16 -5.10
N VAL A 108 0.47 4.56 -6.18
CA VAL A 108 0.60 3.11 -6.29
C VAL A 108 2.05 2.74 -6.57
N PHE A 109 2.57 1.80 -5.79
CA PHE A 109 3.91 1.24 -5.95
C PHE A 109 3.83 -0.27 -6.04
N HIS A 110 4.73 -0.87 -6.80
CA HIS A 110 4.77 -2.32 -6.97
C HIS A 110 6.09 -2.86 -6.41
N LEU A 111 6.00 -3.81 -5.49
CA LEU A 111 7.15 -4.47 -4.88
C LEU A 111 7.16 -5.94 -5.30
N ARG A 112 8.35 -6.48 -5.51
CA ARG A 112 8.51 -7.88 -5.88
C ARG A 112 8.58 -8.75 -4.63
N GLY A 113 8.07 -10.00 -4.73
CA GLY A 113 7.93 -10.90 -3.60
C GLY A 113 9.21 -11.32 -2.88
N GLY A 114 10.36 -11.24 -3.53
CA GLY A 114 11.65 -11.40 -2.83
C GLY A 114 12.02 -10.11 -2.12
N ILE A 115 12.39 -10.17 -0.84
CA ILE A 115 12.69 -8.96 -0.08
C ILE A 115 14.08 -8.45 -0.47
N ASP A 116 14.11 -7.25 -1.03
CA ASP A 116 15.33 -6.51 -1.31
C ASP A 116 15.26 -5.18 -0.56
N TYR A 117 15.92 -5.11 0.57
CA TYR A 117 15.86 -3.92 1.43
C TYR A 117 16.49 -2.69 0.79
N SER A 118 17.47 -2.86 -0.12
CA SER A 118 18.04 -1.71 -0.82
C SER A 118 17.01 -1.07 -1.76
N LYS A 119 16.23 -1.88 -2.46
CA LYS A 119 15.13 -1.37 -3.29
C LYS A 119 14.02 -0.76 -2.45
N LEU A 120 13.74 -1.33 -1.28
CA LEU A 120 12.77 -0.76 -0.35
C LEU A 120 13.20 0.62 0.14
N ASN A 121 14.50 0.83 0.39
CA ASN A 121 15.01 2.14 0.79
C ASN A 121 14.76 3.19 -0.30
N LEU A 122 14.96 2.85 -1.57
CA LEU A 122 14.65 3.75 -2.68
C LEU A 122 13.16 4.06 -2.76
N LYS A 123 12.31 3.05 -2.63
CA LYS A 123 10.85 3.22 -2.61
C LYS A 123 10.41 4.07 -1.42
N HIS A 124 10.99 3.83 -0.25
CA HIS A 124 10.73 4.61 0.95
C HIS A 124 11.01 6.10 0.72
N LYS A 125 12.17 6.43 0.17
CA LYS A 125 12.52 7.82 -0.12
C LYS A 125 11.53 8.47 -1.08
N THR A 126 11.12 7.73 -2.12
CA THR A 126 10.13 8.22 -3.09
C THR A 126 8.78 8.45 -2.44
N MET A 127 8.31 7.50 -1.63
CA MET A 127 7.05 7.62 -0.92
C MET A 127 7.04 8.81 0.03
N MET A 128 8.11 8.98 0.82
CA MET A 128 8.20 10.09 1.79
C MET A 128 8.24 11.43 1.07
N LYS A 129 8.94 11.53 -0.05
CA LYS A 129 8.96 12.75 -0.86
C LYS A 129 7.55 13.10 -1.35
N LEU A 130 6.78 12.13 -1.83
CA LEU A 130 5.41 12.35 -2.27
C LEU A 130 4.51 12.77 -1.11
N LEU A 131 4.65 12.16 0.05
CA LEU A 131 3.86 12.49 1.23
C LEU A 131 4.16 13.91 1.72
N TYR A 132 5.42 14.29 1.81
CA TYR A 132 5.81 15.64 2.23
C TYR A 132 5.36 16.70 1.24
N ASN A 133 5.48 16.45 -0.06
CA ASN A 133 5.04 17.39 -1.07
C ASN A 133 3.52 17.61 -1.01
N LYS A 134 2.76 16.58 -0.70
CA LYS A 134 1.30 16.68 -0.55
C LYS A 134 0.88 17.32 0.77
N ALA A 135 1.72 17.27 1.80
CA ALA A 135 1.43 17.87 3.10
C ALA A 135 1.65 19.39 3.10
N LYS A 136 2.29 19.90 2.09
CA LYS A 136 2.44 21.34 1.90
C LYS A 136 1.23 21.87 1.16
#